data_2138d860711f59eba08c72ff0cb16bd6
#
_entry.id   2138d860711f59eba08c72ff0cb16bd6
#
_cell.length_a   1.000
_cell.length_b   1.000
_cell.length_c   1.000
_cell.angle_alpha   90.00
_cell.angle_beta   90.00
_cell.angle_gamma   90.00
#
_symmetry.space_group_name_H-M   'P 1'
#
loop_
_entity.id
_entity.type
_entity.pdbx_description
1 polymer ?
#
loop_
_entity_poly.entity_id
_entity_poly.type
_entity_poly.pdbx_seq_one_letter_code
_entity_poly.pdbx_strand_id
1 'polypeptide(L)'
;DYASEIVKGISNSLAALLIFSSESDKSAYVLREVNSAVSRNKTIIPLRIENFLPSEAMEFYLGPTHWLDAFPQVLETHLDSIFSILAGLSAQTGETSVSSLRFVGMQVVDIGDLLEAGWTKKQITLREIELDYLCISPDKYNMNDITEGGLEDWVDSVQESAETSCAVVKDDQIIGYCDFYPVENGDFEVLKSGSSMIKSDMIALYTFGGQFDAYIAMIAVDPVCASQDTYMRIFDWIFDRIDKWRGAGIDIGRIGISVYQPLLEKFVKSFGFECVGINPAKGKIYMTDTQKLADNGLYCKRKGR
;
A
#
# COMPACT_ATOMS: atom_id res chain seq x y z
N ASP A 1 -14.05 5.71 -14.14
CA ASP A 1 -12.61 6.08 -14.18
C ASP A 1 -11.84 4.93 -14.82
N TYR A 2 -11.05 5.23 -15.87
CA TYR A 2 -10.34 4.22 -16.68
C TYR A 2 -9.40 3.35 -15.83
N ALA A 3 -8.63 3.94 -14.92
CA ALA A 3 -7.73 3.22 -14.02
C ALA A 3 -8.49 2.22 -13.11
N SER A 4 -9.64 2.63 -12.60
CA SER A 4 -10.50 1.76 -11.77
C SER A 4 -11.01 0.53 -12.55
N GLU A 5 -11.32 0.68 -13.83
CA GLU A 5 -11.78 -0.45 -14.66
C GLU A 5 -10.66 -1.44 -14.98
N ILE A 6 -9.43 -0.96 -15.21
CA ILE A 6 -8.25 -1.81 -15.38
C ILE A 6 -8.01 -2.64 -14.11
N VAL A 7 -7.99 -1.98 -12.94
CA VAL A 7 -7.78 -2.62 -11.64
C VAL A 7 -8.86 -3.68 -11.38
N LYS A 8 -10.13 -3.38 -11.66
CA LYS A 8 -11.22 -4.37 -11.56
C LYS A 8 -11.02 -5.54 -12.53
N GLY A 9 -10.60 -5.26 -13.77
CA GLY A 9 -10.30 -6.29 -14.77
C GLY A 9 -9.22 -7.24 -14.26
N ILE A 10 -8.11 -6.70 -13.76
CA ILE A 10 -7.01 -7.49 -13.18
C ILE A 10 -7.51 -8.29 -11.96
N SER A 11 -8.22 -7.65 -11.03
CA SER A 11 -8.73 -8.30 -9.82
C SER A 11 -9.63 -9.49 -10.13
N ASN A 12 -10.46 -9.38 -11.16
CA ASN A 12 -11.42 -10.42 -11.57
C ASN A 12 -10.85 -11.42 -12.56
N SER A 13 -9.62 -11.22 -13.06
CA SER A 13 -8.99 -12.15 -13.99
C SER A 13 -8.42 -13.37 -13.27
N LEU A 14 -8.30 -14.46 -14.01
CA LEU A 14 -7.63 -15.68 -13.56
C LEU A 14 -6.10 -15.54 -13.66
N ALA A 15 -5.64 -14.90 -14.72
CA ALA A 15 -4.24 -14.62 -15.00
C ALA A 15 -4.12 -13.34 -15.84
N ALA A 16 -2.91 -12.79 -15.95
CA ALA A 16 -2.57 -11.70 -16.84
C ALA A 16 -1.60 -12.21 -17.92
N LEU A 17 -1.96 -12.04 -19.19
CA LEU A 17 -1.07 -12.30 -20.31
C LEU A 17 -0.34 -11.01 -20.67
N LEU A 18 0.96 -10.97 -20.41
CA LEU A 18 1.82 -9.84 -20.73
C LEU A 18 2.42 -10.02 -22.13
N ILE A 19 2.00 -9.21 -23.09
CA ILE A 19 2.65 -9.13 -24.41
C ILE A 19 3.88 -8.24 -24.24
N PHE A 20 5.05 -8.88 -24.21
CA PHE A 20 6.30 -8.19 -23.90
C PHE A 20 7.09 -7.81 -25.16
N SER A 21 7.41 -6.52 -25.25
CA SER A 21 8.21 -5.90 -26.30
C SER A 21 9.06 -4.77 -25.72
N SER A 22 9.98 -4.23 -26.51
CA SER A 22 10.77 -3.06 -26.14
C SER A 22 9.91 -1.82 -25.82
N GLU A 23 8.71 -1.71 -26.39
CA GLU A 23 7.78 -0.63 -26.13
C GLU A 23 6.96 -0.86 -24.85
N SER A 24 6.54 -2.12 -24.61
CA SER A 24 5.83 -2.43 -23.36
C SER A 24 6.73 -2.30 -22.13
N ASP A 25 8.01 -2.61 -22.26
CA ASP A 25 9.02 -2.47 -21.20
C ASP A 25 9.21 -1.00 -20.75
N LYS A 26 9.14 -0.05 -21.70
CA LYS A 26 9.24 1.39 -21.42
C LYS A 26 7.93 2.02 -20.94
N SER A 27 6.83 1.29 -21.01
CA SER A 27 5.51 1.81 -20.70
C SER A 27 5.24 1.82 -19.20
N ALA A 28 5.17 3.00 -18.61
CA ALA A 28 4.76 3.16 -17.21
C ALA A 28 3.35 2.62 -16.93
N TYR A 29 2.47 2.52 -17.93
CA TYR A 29 1.15 1.92 -17.78
C TYR A 29 1.24 0.41 -17.67
N VAL A 30 2.00 -0.24 -18.56
CA VAL A 30 2.23 -1.69 -18.53
C VAL A 30 2.89 -2.09 -17.22
N LEU A 31 3.89 -1.34 -16.76
CA LEU A 31 4.56 -1.60 -15.50
C LEU A 31 3.59 -1.56 -14.31
N ARG A 32 2.63 -0.61 -14.30
CA ARG A 32 1.57 -0.54 -13.27
C ARG A 32 0.61 -1.73 -13.33
N GLU A 33 0.24 -2.16 -14.54
CA GLU A 33 -0.64 -3.34 -14.72
C GLU A 33 0.06 -4.62 -14.23
N VAL A 34 1.35 -4.77 -14.52
CA VAL A 34 2.18 -5.87 -14.02
C VAL A 34 2.27 -5.84 -12.50
N ASN A 35 2.58 -4.67 -11.92
CA ASN A 35 2.57 -4.48 -10.46
C ASN A 35 1.21 -4.84 -9.85
N SER A 36 0.13 -4.34 -10.45
CA SER A 36 -1.24 -4.63 -10.00
C SER A 36 -1.56 -6.13 -10.02
N ALA A 37 -1.09 -6.86 -11.04
CA ALA A 37 -1.26 -8.31 -11.13
C ALA A 37 -0.43 -9.06 -10.07
N VAL A 38 0.84 -8.67 -9.88
CA VAL A 38 1.74 -9.30 -8.89
C VAL A 38 1.25 -9.07 -7.47
N SER A 39 0.86 -7.84 -7.12
CA SER A 39 0.36 -7.49 -5.78
C SER A 39 -0.92 -8.23 -5.42
N ARG A 40 -1.71 -8.64 -6.41
CA ARG A 40 -2.93 -9.44 -6.24
C ARG A 40 -2.72 -10.94 -6.42
N ASN A 41 -1.48 -11.41 -6.39
CA ASN A 41 -1.14 -12.82 -6.59
C ASN A 41 -1.71 -13.41 -7.88
N LYS A 42 -1.83 -12.60 -8.93
CA LYS A 42 -2.26 -13.11 -10.24
C LYS A 42 -1.08 -13.74 -10.95
N THR A 43 -1.33 -14.90 -11.55
CA THR A 43 -0.34 -15.50 -12.43
C THR A 43 -0.11 -14.61 -13.65
N ILE A 44 1.14 -14.22 -13.90
CA ILE A 44 1.51 -13.52 -15.12
C ILE A 44 2.11 -14.53 -16.09
N ILE A 45 1.62 -14.50 -17.32
CA ILE A 45 2.13 -15.30 -18.44
C ILE A 45 2.86 -14.33 -19.38
N PRO A 46 4.19 -14.19 -19.28
CA PRO A 46 4.92 -13.27 -20.12
C PRO A 46 5.19 -13.92 -21.49
N LEU A 47 4.63 -13.32 -22.54
CA LEU A 47 4.80 -13.70 -23.92
C LEU A 47 5.70 -12.68 -24.61
N ARG A 48 6.95 -13.04 -24.83
CA ARG A 48 7.95 -12.16 -25.46
C ARG A 48 7.87 -12.27 -26.97
N ILE A 49 7.53 -11.13 -27.62
CA ILE A 49 7.33 -11.06 -29.08
C ILE A 49 8.54 -10.49 -29.84
N GLU A 50 9.55 -10.01 -29.12
CA GLU A 50 10.80 -9.46 -29.64
C GLU A 50 11.99 -10.07 -28.89
N ASN A 51 13.13 -10.16 -29.55
CA ASN A 51 14.38 -10.56 -28.89
C ASN A 51 14.94 -9.39 -28.07
N PHE A 52 14.30 -9.11 -26.95
CA PHE A 52 14.60 -8.01 -26.05
C PHE A 52 14.64 -8.51 -24.60
N LEU A 53 15.62 -8.05 -23.83
CA LEU A 53 15.72 -8.36 -22.41
C LEU A 53 14.93 -7.33 -21.60
N PRO A 54 14.23 -7.76 -20.53
CA PRO A 54 13.50 -6.84 -19.67
C PRO A 54 14.46 -5.85 -19.00
N SER A 55 13.96 -4.64 -18.72
CA SER A 55 14.60 -3.70 -17.83
C SER A 55 14.66 -4.25 -16.40
N GLU A 56 15.55 -3.72 -15.56
CA GLU A 56 15.65 -4.08 -14.14
C GLU A 56 14.30 -3.95 -13.43
N ALA A 57 13.53 -2.90 -13.73
CA ALA A 57 12.20 -2.70 -13.18
C ALA A 57 11.22 -3.83 -13.54
N MET A 58 11.20 -4.23 -14.81
CA MET A 58 10.32 -5.31 -15.28
C MET A 58 10.79 -6.67 -14.76
N GLU A 59 12.11 -6.90 -14.74
CA GLU A 59 12.70 -8.12 -14.18
C GLU A 59 12.38 -8.28 -12.68
N PHE A 60 12.39 -7.18 -11.93
CA PHE A 60 12.00 -7.18 -10.51
C PHE A 60 10.59 -7.72 -10.30
N TYR A 61 9.61 -7.28 -11.10
CA TYR A 61 8.22 -7.73 -10.96
C TYR A 61 8.01 -9.17 -11.43
N LEU A 62 8.64 -9.55 -12.52
CA LEU A 62 8.43 -10.86 -13.12
C LEU A 62 9.29 -11.94 -12.46
N GLY A 63 10.47 -11.61 -11.93
CA GLY A 63 11.40 -12.55 -11.30
C GLY A 63 11.79 -13.69 -12.24
N PRO A 64 12.05 -14.90 -11.73
CA PRO A 64 12.44 -16.07 -12.53
C PRO A 64 11.24 -16.72 -13.24
N THR A 65 10.33 -15.94 -13.79
CA THR A 65 9.14 -16.43 -14.49
C THR A 65 9.57 -17.11 -15.81
N HIS A 66 8.95 -18.21 -16.16
CA HIS A 66 9.17 -18.87 -17.47
C HIS A 66 8.55 -18.02 -18.58
N TRP A 67 9.40 -17.49 -19.44
CA TRP A 67 8.99 -16.72 -20.61
C TRP A 67 8.55 -17.63 -21.75
N LEU A 68 7.49 -17.25 -22.45
CA LEU A 68 7.12 -17.83 -23.73
C LEU A 68 7.70 -16.96 -24.84
N ASP A 69 8.67 -17.49 -25.58
CA ASP A 69 9.37 -16.75 -26.63
C ASP A 69 8.68 -16.94 -27.99
N ALA A 70 7.84 -15.99 -28.38
CA ALA A 70 7.16 -15.96 -29.67
C ALA A 70 8.01 -15.25 -30.76
N PHE A 71 9.32 -15.51 -30.75
CA PHE A 71 10.28 -15.10 -31.79
C PHE A 71 11.43 -16.14 -31.84
N PRO A 72 11.97 -16.46 -32.97
CA PRO A 72 11.49 -16.22 -34.34
C PRO A 72 10.25 -17.04 -34.72
N GLN A 73 9.70 -17.79 -33.79
CA GLN A 73 8.51 -18.61 -34.00
C GLN A 73 7.24 -17.75 -33.98
N VAL A 74 6.19 -18.25 -34.59
CA VAL A 74 4.89 -17.55 -34.62
C VAL A 74 4.10 -17.79 -33.34
N LEU A 75 3.29 -16.82 -32.95
CA LEU A 75 2.47 -16.81 -31.72
C LEU A 75 1.63 -18.09 -31.57
N GLU A 76 1.10 -18.62 -32.64
CA GLU A 76 0.22 -19.80 -32.66
C GLU A 76 0.86 -21.03 -32.04
N THR A 77 2.20 -21.17 -32.10
CA THR A 77 2.91 -22.30 -31.48
C THR A 77 2.88 -22.30 -29.96
N HIS A 78 2.52 -21.15 -29.33
CA HIS A 78 2.46 -20.99 -27.88
C HIS A 78 1.04 -21.09 -27.31
N LEU A 79 0.01 -21.14 -28.16
CA LEU A 79 -1.39 -21.17 -27.71
C LEU A 79 -1.68 -22.37 -26.83
N ASP A 80 -1.19 -23.54 -27.18
CA ASP A 80 -1.40 -24.77 -26.37
C ASP A 80 -0.76 -24.65 -24.98
N SER A 81 0.41 -24.02 -24.89
CA SER A 81 1.09 -23.74 -23.62
C SER A 81 0.28 -22.77 -22.76
N ILE A 82 -0.21 -21.70 -23.36
CA ILE A 82 -1.06 -20.71 -22.68
C ILE A 82 -2.36 -21.37 -22.19
N PHE A 83 -3.04 -22.15 -23.05
CA PHE A 83 -4.24 -22.88 -22.66
C PHE A 83 -3.98 -23.89 -21.55
N SER A 84 -2.86 -24.60 -21.58
CA SER A 84 -2.49 -25.54 -20.52
C SER A 84 -2.28 -24.85 -19.16
N ILE A 85 -1.63 -23.70 -19.16
CA ILE A 85 -1.45 -22.87 -17.94
C ILE A 85 -2.82 -22.41 -17.42
N LEU A 86 -3.67 -21.86 -18.28
CA LEU A 86 -4.99 -21.37 -17.91
C LEU A 86 -5.90 -22.49 -17.40
N ALA A 87 -5.86 -23.67 -18.02
CA ALA A 87 -6.62 -24.84 -17.57
C ALA A 87 -6.16 -25.32 -16.18
N GLY A 88 -4.85 -25.34 -15.95
CA GLY A 88 -4.28 -25.65 -14.63
C GLY A 88 -4.73 -24.68 -13.54
N LEU A 89 -4.76 -23.38 -13.85
CA LEU A 89 -5.25 -22.35 -12.93
C LEU A 89 -6.76 -22.47 -12.67
N SER A 90 -7.56 -22.75 -13.72
CA SER A 90 -9.01 -22.96 -13.57
C SER A 90 -9.35 -24.15 -12.68
N ALA A 91 -8.56 -25.22 -12.76
CA ALA A 91 -8.74 -26.38 -11.91
C ALA A 91 -8.43 -26.08 -10.43
N GLN A 92 -7.49 -25.17 -10.17
CA GLN A 92 -7.14 -24.75 -8.82
C GLN A 92 -8.14 -23.75 -8.21
N THR A 93 -8.81 -22.93 -9.03
CA THR A 93 -9.80 -21.95 -8.54
C THR A 93 -11.16 -22.58 -8.18
N GLY A 94 -11.43 -23.80 -8.59
CA GLY A 94 -12.67 -24.52 -8.23
C GLY A 94 -12.80 -24.91 -6.77
N GLU A 95 -11.76 -24.76 -5.95
CA GLU A 95 -11.72 -25.23 -4.56
C GLU A 95 -11.31 -24.15 -3.52
N THR A 96 -11.28 -22.87 -3.86
CA THR A 96 -11.07 -21.86 -2.82
C THR A 96 -12.35 -21.72 -1.99
N SER A 97 -12.58 -22.69 -1.13
CA SER A 97 -13.61 -22.58 -0.10
C SER A 97 -13.23 -21.45 0.86
N VAL A 98 -14.21 -20.68 1.32
CA VAL A 98 -14.02 -19.61 2.35
C VAL A 98 -13.22 -20.11 3.56
N SER A 99 -13.20 -21.43 3.79
CA SER A 99 -12.41 -22.08 4.86
C SER A 99 -10.89 -22.08 4.65
N SER A 100 -10.38 -21.68 3.49
CA SER A 100 -8.93 -21.60 3.19
C SER A 100 -8.38 -20.17 3.27
N LEU A 101 -9.22 -19.15 3.46
CA LEU A 101 -8.78 -17.77 3.64
C LEU A 101 -8.12 -17.61 5.01
N ARG A 102 -6.98 -16.95 5.04
CA ARG A 102 -6.28 -16.56 6.29
C ARG A 102 -7.01 -15.44 7.00
N PHE A 103 -7.57 -14.51 6.23
CA PHE A 103 -8.35 -13.38 6.71
C PHE A 103 -9.74 -13.37 6.07
N VAL A 104 -10.78 -13.64 6.86
CA VAL A 104 -12.18 -13.65 6.41
C VAL A 104 -12.84 -12.32 6.73
N GLY A 105 -13.49 -11.70 5.75
CA GLY A 105 -14.09 -10.38 5.89
C GLY A 105 -13.06 -9.27 5.93
N MET A 106 -13.47 -8.08 6.36
CA MET A 106 -12.59 -6.91 6.42
C MET A 106 -11.99 -6.75 7.82
N GLN A 107 -10.67 -6.76 7.91
CA GLN A 107 -9.89 -6.62 9.14
C GLN A 107 -8.77 -5.60 8.95
N VAL A 108 -8.34 -4.96 10.04
CA VAL A 108 -7.09 -4.19 10.09
C VAL A 108 -6.10 -4.98 10.94
N VAL A 109 -4.95 -5.25 10.38
CA VAL A 109 -3.92 -6.10 10.97
C VAL A 109 -2.57 -5.39 10.94
N ASP A 110 -1.72 -5.66 11.90
CA ASP A 110 -0.34 -5.17 11.88
C ASP A 110 0.42 -5.82 10.70
N ILE A 111 1.41 -5.15 10.15
CA ILE A 111 2.24 -5.73 9.07
C ILE A 111 2.92 -7.02 9.54
N GLY A 112 3.28 -7.09 10.83
CA GLY A 112 3.80 -8.32 11.44
C GLY A 112 2.86 -9.52 11.30
N ASP A 113 1.55 -9.32 11.50
CA ASP A 113 0.54 -10.38 11.36
C ASP A 113 0.45 -10.90 9.91
N LEU A 114 0.64 -10.02 8.91
CA LEU A 114 0.70 -10.43 7.50
C LEU A 114 1.91 -11.33 7.23
N LEU A 115 3.07 -10.95 7.76
CA LEU A 115 4.30 -11.73 7.60
C LEU A 115 4.16 -13.11 8.27
N GLU A 116 3.59 -13.17 9.49
CA GLU A 116 3.29 -14.42 10.19
C GLU A 116 2.26 -15.28 9.43
N ALA A 117 1.28 -14.66 8.77
CA ALA A 117 0.33 -15.34 7.92
C ALA A 117 0.91 -15.81 6.57
N GLY A 118 2.21 -15.56 6.32
CA GLY A 118 2.94 -16.05 5.15
C GLY A 118 2.90 -15.11 3.94
N TRP A 119 2.54 -13.84 4.11
CA TRP A 119 2.77 -12.82 3.11
C TRP A 119 4.26 -12.52 3.01
N THR A 120 4.77 -12.30 1.80
CA THR A 120 6.15 -11.86 1.63
C THR A 120 6.25 -10.34 1.71
N LYS A 121 7.39 -9.84 2.18
CA LYS A 121 7.69 -8.40 2.20
C LYS A 121 7.44 -7.78 0.82
N LYS A 122 7.93 -8.43 -0.25
CA LYS A 122 7.73 -8.00 -1.63
C LYS A 122 6.25 -7.83 -2.00
N GLN A 123 5.39 -8.77 -1.63
CA GLN A 123 3.95 -8.68 -1.91
C GLN A 123 3.31 -7.49 -1.20
N ILE A 124 3.69 -7.26 0.07
CA ILE A 124 3.20 -6.13 0.87
C ILE A 124 3.63 -4.82 0.21
N THR A 125 4.93 -4.62 -0.01
CA THR A 125 5.48 -3.40 -0.63
C THR A 125 4.87 -3.09 -1.99
N LEU A 126 4.75 -4.09 -2.86
CA LEU A 126 4.16 -3.88 -4.19
C LEU A 126 2.70 -3.45 -4.11
N ARG A 127 1.96 -3.98 -3.14
CA ARG A 127 0.58 -3.57 -2.94
C ARG A 127 0.45 -2.17 -2.33
N GLU A 128 1.33 -1.77 -1.43
CA GLU A 128 1.40 -0.41 -0.89
C GLU A 128 1.69 0.60 -1.99
N ILE A 129 2.68 0.34 -2.84
CA ILE A 129 3.02 1.16 -4.01
C ILE A 129 1.81 1.30 -4.95
N GLU A 130 1.10 0.21 -5.23
CA GLU A 130 -0.10 0.26 -6.07
C GLU A 130 -1.20 1.14 -5.45
N LEU A 131 -1.42 1.01 -4.15
CA LEU A 131 -2.40 1.82 -3.42
C LEU A 131 -2.03 3.30 -3.44
N ASP A 132 -0.75 3.63 -3.34
CA ASP A 132 -0.27 5.01 -3.48
C ASP A 132 -0.61 5.60 -4.85
N TYR A 133 -0.38 4.83 -5.93
CA TYR A 133 -0.77 5.27 -7.28
C TYR A 133 -2.27 5.47 -7.46
N LEU A 134 -3.09 4.69 -6.76
CA LEU A 134 -4.54 4.87 -6.80
C LEU A 134 -5.00 6.10 -6.02
N CYS A 135 -4.24 6.51 -5.00
CA CYS A 135 -4.60 7.57 -4.07
C CYS A 135 -3.93 8.91 -4.41
N ILE A 136 -2.71 8.89 -4.91
CA ILE A 136 -1.92 10.07 -5.26
C ILE A 136 -1.90 10.21 -6.79
N SER A 137 -2.08 11.41 -7.30
CA SER A 137 -2.05 11.66 -8.75
C SER A 137 -0.69 11.26 -9.36
N PRO A 138 -0.67 10.52 -10.48
CA PRO A 138 0.55 10.00 -11.10
C PRO A 138 1.62 11.04 -11.46
N ASP A 139 1.20 12.30 -11.70
CA ASP A 139 2.08 13.43 -11.96
C ASP A 139 2.84 13.93 -10.71
N LYS A 140 2.49 13.40 -9.55
CA LYS A 140 3.07 13.76 -8.25
C LYS A 140 3.92 12.66 -7.63
N TYR A 141 3.82 11.46 -8.17
CA TYR A 141 4.53 10.27 -7.71
C TYR A 141 5.57 9.89 -8.78
N ASN A 142 6.84 10.07 -8.48
CA ASN A 142 7.90 9.80 -9.43
C ASN A 142 8.32 8.32 -9.35
N MET A 143 7.95 7.53 -10.37
CA MET A 143 8.35 6.11 -10.46
C MET A 143 9.87 5.91 -10.49
N ASN A 144 10.63 6.88 -11.00
CA ASN A 144 12.07 6.77 -11.04
C ASN A 144 12.69 6.74 -9.63
N ASP A 145 12.04 7.41 -8.66
CA ASP A 145 12.49 7.37 -7.26
C ASP A 145 12.35 5.98 -6.63
N ILE A 146 11.47 5.13 -7.19
CA ILE A 146 11.25 3.75 -6.76
C ILE A 146 12.22 2.78 -7.45
N THR A 147 12.58 3.05 -8.72
CA THR A 147 13.38 2.15 -9.54
C THR A 147 14.89 2.36 -9.43
N GLU A 148 15.34 3.53 -8.97
CA GLU A 148 16.76 3.84 -8.79
C GLU A 148 17.32 3.42 -7.42
N GLY A 149 17.16 2.16 -7.05
CA GLY A 149 17.72 1.57 -5.81
C GLY A 149 16.80 1.63 -4.58
N GLY A 150 15.64 2.31 -4.68
CA GLY A 150 14.75 2.49 -3.52
C GLY A 150 13.82 1.32 -3.21
N LEU A 151 13.57 0.43 -4.17
CA LEU A 151 12.57 -0.62 -3.97
C LEU A 151 13.05 -1.75 -3.07
N GLU A 152 14.33 -2.13 -3.15
CA GLU A 152 14.90 -3.13 -2.24
C GLU A 152 14.93 -2.59 -0.80
N ASP A 153 15.30 -1.33 -0.61
CA ASP A 153 15.27 -0.66 0.69
C ASP A 153 13.84 -0.63 1.28
N TRP A 154 12.82 -0.42 0.44
CA TRP A 154 11.43 -0.45 0.87
C TRP A 154 10.98 -1.85 1.25
N VAL A 155 11.35 -2.87 0.48
CA VAL A 155 11.06 -4.26 0.82
C VAL A 155 11.70 -4.65 2.15
N ASP A 156 12.91 -4.18 2.43
CA ASP A 156 13.59 -4.46 3.69
C ASP A 156 12.96 -3.69 4.86
N SER A 157 12.51 -2.46 4.65
CA SER A 157 11.87 -1.62 5.67
C SER A 157 10.51 -2.16 6.17
N VAL A 158 9.83 -3.04 5.42
CA VAL A 158 8.55 -3.66 5.83
C VAL A 158 8.64 -4.36 7.18
N GLN A 159 9.76 -4.97 7.52
CA GLN A 159 9.94 -5.61 8.83
C GLN A 159 10.16 -4.60 9.96
N GLU A 160 10.84 -3.49 9.66
CA GLU A 160 11.08 -2.42 10.64
C GLU A 160 9.79 -1.65 10.96
N SER A 161 8.88 -1.57 9.98
CA SER A 161 7.57 -0.93 10.14
C SER A 161 6.47 -1.84 10.72
N ALA A 162 6.80 -3.07 11.13
CA ALA A 162 5.83 -4.07 11.57
C ALA A 162 4.91 -3.59 12.72
N GLU A 163 5.38 -2.67 13.56
CA GLU A 163 4.61 -2.10 14.68
C GLU A 163 4.07 -0.69 14.42
N THR A 164 4.51 -0.05 13.34
CA THR A 164 4.13 1.34 13.01
C THR A 164 3.25 1.43 11.78
N SER A 165 3.00 0.29 11.12
CA SER A 165 2.16 0.21 9.94
C SER A 165 1.13 -0.90 10.06
N CYS A 166 -0.02 -0.68 9.43
CA CYS A 166 -1.07 -1.68 9.34
C CYS A 166 -1.60 -1.82 7.92
N ALA A 167 -2.16 -2.97 7.62
CA ALA A 167 -2.90 -3.21 6.40
C ALA A 167 -4.40 -3.42 6.69
N VAL A 168 -5.24 -2.94 5.79
CA VAL A 168 -6.64 -3.32 5.71
C VAL A 168 -6.75 -4.50 4.77
N VAL A 169 -7.11 -5.65 5.30
CA VAL A 169 -7.26 -6.88 4.52
C VAL A 169 -8.73 -7.24 4.41
N LYS A 170 -9.15 -7.62 3.23
CA LYS A 170 -10.49 -8.15 2.96
C LYS A 170 -10.36 -9.41 2.12
N ASP A 171 -10.80 -10.54 2.67
CA ASP A 171 -10.79 -11.84 1.99
C ASP A 171 -9.41 -12.13 1.34
N ASP A 172 -8.35 -12.06 2.14
CA ASP A 172 -6.93 -12.22 1.76
C ASP A 172 -6.40 -11.21 0.71
N GLN A 173 -7.06 -10.09 0.51
CA GLN A 173 -6.56 -9.00 -0.31
C GLN A 173 -6.25 -7.77 0.53
N ILE A 174 -5.07 -7.21 0.40
CA ILE A 174 -4.74 -5.90 0.99
C ILE A 174 -5.48 -4.83 0.18
N ILE A 175 -6.45 -4.17 0.79
CA ILE A 175 -7.29 -3.13 0.18
C ILE A 175 -6.95 -1.73 0.67
N GLY A 176 -6.03 -1.60 1.61
CA GLY A 176 -5.55 -0.33 2.14
C GLY A 176 -4.41 -0.56 3.12
N TYR A 177 -3.72 0.52 3.45
CA TYR A 177 -2.68 0.52 4.48
C TYR A 177 -2.61 1.88 5.18
N CYS A 178 -1.93 1.91 6.31
CA CYS A 178 -1.64 3.13 7.05
C CYS A 178 -0.25 3.03 7.67
N ASP A 179 0.54 4.10 7.46
CA ASP A 179 1.83 4.32 8.10
C ASP A 179 1.70 5.40 9.16
N PHE A 180 1.99 5.04 10.39
CA PHE A 180 1.87 5.90 11.55
C PHE A 180 3.14 5.84 12.38
N TYR A 181 3.93 6.90 12.31
CA TYR A 181 5.25 6.96 12.91
C TYR A 181 5.33 8.01 14.00
N PRO A 182 6.04 7.74 15.10
CA PRO A 182 6.48 8.80 16.00
C PRO A 182 7.65 9.55 15.38
N VAL A 183 7.71 10.82 15.63
CA VAL A 183 8.72 11.74 15.14
C VAL A 183 9.17 12.65 16.26
N GLU A 184 10.42 13.10 16.20
CA GLU A 184 10.92 14.13 17.11
C GLU A 184 10.20 15.46 16.90
N ASN A 185 10.09 16.27 17.96
CA ASN A 185 9.37 17.54 17.89
C ASN A 185 9.93 18.48 16.81
N GLY A 186 11.25 18.46 16.57
CA GLY A 186 11.88 19.27 15.53
C GLY A 186 11.44 18.86 14.13
N ASP A 187 11.43 17.57 13.85
CA ASP A 187 11.00 17.00 12.57
C ASP A 187 9.51 17.20 12.34
N PHE A 188 8.72 17.12 13.43
CA PHE A 188 7.30 17.43 13.35
C PHE A 188 7.02 18.87 12.89
N GLU A 189 7.80 19.86 13.36
CA GLU A 189 7.66 21.25 12.90
C GLU A 189 8.05 21.40 11.42
N VAL A 190 9.05 20.64 10.94
CA VAL A 190 9.41 20.60 9.51
C VAL A 190 8.25 20.04 8.67
N LEU A 191 7.67 18.94 9.09
CA LEU A 191 6.51 18.32 8.40
C LEU A 191 5.30 19.24 8.40
N LYS A 192 5.00 19.87 9.55
CA LYS A 192 3.90 20.84 9.72
C LYS A 192 4.05 22.06 8.82
N SER A 193 5.26 22.54 8.61
CA SER A 193 5.52 23.67 7.73
C SER A 193 5.26 23.37 6.26
N GLY A 194 5.15 22.11 5.89
CA GLY A 194 5.01 21.67 4.50
C GLY A 194 6.31 21.79 3.69
N SER A 195 7.45 21.96 4.33
CA SER A 195 8.74 22.10 3.65
C SER A 195 9.37 20.77 3.25
N SER A 196 8.91 19.66 3.83
CA SER A 196 9.38 18.30 3.51
C SER A 196 8.25 17.28 3.55
N MET A 197 8.46 16.17 2.87
CA MET A 197 7.77 14.91 3.14
C MET A 197 8.47 14.21 4.30
N ILE A 198 7.78 13.24 4.94
CA ILE A 198 8.43 12.39 5.95
C ILE A 198 9.55 11.57 5.30
N LYS A 199 10.64 11.37 6.01
CA LYS A 199 11.80 10.58 5.60
C LYS A 199 12.13 9.59 6.69
N SER A 200 12.85 8.52 6.35
CA SER A 200 13.24 7.46 7.28
C SER A 200 14.07 7.98 8.47
N ASP A 201 14.91 9.00 8.25
CA ASP A 201 15.73 9.62 9.29
C ASP A 201 14.93 10.50 10.30
N MET A 202 13.66 10.81 9.98
CA MET A 202 12.73 11.53 10.87
C MET A 202 11.93 10.59 11.78
N ILE A 203 11.96 9.29 11.53
CA ILE A 203 11.21 8.29 12.30
C ILE A 203 11.98 8.01 13.58
N ALA A 204 11.36 8.29 14.73
CA ALA A 204 11.97 7.99 16.01
C ALA A 204 11.92 6.50 16.30
N LEU A 205 13.09 5.86 16.44
CA LEU A 205 13.20 4.47 16.85
C LEU A 205 13.04 4.35 18.36
N TYR A 206 12.11 3.52 18.79
CA TYR A 206 11.80 3.35 20.21
C TYR A 206 12.80 2.46 20.91
N THR A 207 13.84 3.00 21.43
CA THR A 207 14.69 2.26 22.37
C THR A 207 14.36 2.55 23.83
N PHE A 208 13.74 3.70 24.13
CA PHE A 208 13.40 4.15 25.48
C PHE A 208 12.14 5.03 25.46
N GLY A 209 11.36 5.05 26.54
CA GLY A 209 10.20 5.92 26.69
C GLY A 209 10.55 7.41 26.55
N GLY A 210 9.56 8.22 26.23
CA GLY A 210 9.73 9.68 26.02
C GLY A 210 8.48 10.36 25.50
N GLN A 211 8.61 11.67 25.25
CA GLN A 211 7.56 12.48 24.62
C GLN A 211 7.92 12.72 23.16
N PHE A 212 7.00 12.34 22.29
CA PHE A 212 7.10 12.46 20.84
C PHE A 212 5.85 13.13 20.27
N ASP A 213 5.94 13.59 19.06
CA ASP A 213 4.78 13.79 18.20
C ASP A 213 4.61 12.56 17.30
N ALA A 214 3.51 12.43 16.58
CA ALA A 214 3.31 11.35 15.64
C ALA A 214 2.81 11.87 14.29
N TYR A 215 3.19 11.19 13.22
CA TYR A 215 2.79 11.57 11.89
C TYR A 215 2.22 10.37 11.13
N ILE A 216 1.01 10.52 10.64
CA ILE A 216 0.39 9.57 9.71
C ILE A 216 0.93 9.93 8.32
N ALA A 217 1.95 9.21 7.90
CA ALA A 217 2.65 9.46 6.64
C ALA A 217 1.73 9.22 5.45
N MET A 218 0.98 8.12 5.51
CA MET A 218 0.02 7.74 4.49
C MET A 218 -1.19 6.99 5.10
N ILE A 219 -2.34 7.23 4.56
CA ILE A 219 -3.49 6.34 4.57
C ILE A 219 -3.91 6.18 3.11
N ALA A 220 -3.66 5.02 2.54
CA ALA A 220 -4.07 4.66 1.21
C ALA A 220 -5.12 3.56 1.28
N VAL A 221 -6.25 3.77 0.62
CA VAL A 221 -7.34 2.79 0.50
C VAL A 221 -7.76 2.71 -0.94
N ASP A 222 -7.85 1.49 -1.48
CA ASP A 222 -8.38 1.24 -2.82
C ASP A 222 -9.71 2.02 -3.00
N PRO A 223 -9.81 2.91 -3.99
CA PRO A 223 -11.00 3.75 -4.18
C PRO A 223 -12.31 2.96 -4.30
N VAL A 224 -12.24 1.70 -4.75
CA VAL A 224 -13.42 0.80 -4.83
C VAL A 224 -13.87 0.32 -3.44
N CYS A 225 -12.94 0.22 -2.50
CA CYS A 225 -13.16 -0.24 -1.14
C CYS A 225 -13.23 0.91 -0.11
N ALA A 226 -12.97 2.15 -0.56
CA ALA A 226 -12.97 3.32 0.31
C ALA A 226 -14.37 3.61 0.83
N SER A 227 -14.54 3.52 2.13
CA SER A 227 -15.80 3.76 2.81
C SER A 227 -15.57 4.37 4.20
N GLN A 228 -16.63 4.88 4.80
CA GLN A 228 -16.56 5.38 6.16
C GLN A 228 -16.14 4.28 7.14
N ASP A 229 -16.61 3.05 6.97
CA ASP A 229 -16.25 1.91 7.83
C ASP A 229 -14.77 1.55 7.67
N THR A 230 -14.23 1.56 6.44
CA THR A 230 -12.82 1.29 6.18
C THR A 230 -11.91 2.28 6.91
N TYR A 231 -12.16 3.59 6.75
CA TYR A 231 -11.37 4.61 7.45
C TYR A 231 -11.55 4.55 8.96
N MET A 232 -12.77 4.25 9.45
CA MET A 232 -13.02 4.13 10.88
C MET A 232 -12.17 3.03 11.51
N ARG A 233 -12.03 1.88 10.85
CA ARG A 233 -11.20 0.76 11.33
C ARG A 233 -9.72 1.14 11.38
N ILE A 234 -9.22 1.91 10.39
CA ILE A 234 -7.85 2.43 10.40
C ILE A 234 -7.65 3.37 11.60
N PHE A 235 -8.59 4.28 11.84
CA PHE A 235 -8.50 5.19 12.99
C PHE A 235 -8.62 4.46 14.33
N ASP A 236 -9.43 3.41 14.42
CA ASP A 236 -9.45 2.55 15.61
C ASP A 236 -8.08 1.92 15.88
N TRP A 237 -7.42 1.42 14.83
CA TRP A 237 -6.06 0.90 14.95
C TRP A 237 -5.06 1.99 15.40
N ILE A 238 -5.12 3.20 14.83
CA ILE A 238 -4.27 4.34 15.24
C ILE A 238 -4.48 4.64 16.72
N PHE A 239 -5.73 4.70 17.19
CA PHE A 239 -6.04 4.99 18.58
C PHE A 239 -5.55 3.89 19.53
N ASP A 240 -5.68 2.63 19.11
CA ASP A 240 -5.16 1.50 19.89
C ASP A 240 -3.62 1.50 19.90
N ARG A 241 -2.99 1.95 18.82
CA ARG A 241 -1.53 2.10 18.75
C ARG A 241 -1.04 3.19 19.71
N ILE A 242 -1.69 4.34 19.77
CA ILE A 242 -1.37 5.40 20.74
C ILE A 242 -1.48 4.87 22.18
N ASP A 243 -2.50 4.10 22.49
CA ASP A 243 -2.66 3.51 23.83
C ASP A 243 -1.57 2.47 24.13
N LYS A 244 -1.18 1.63 23.15
CA LYS A 244 -0.06 0.68 23.28
C LYS A 244 1.26 1.41 23.55
N TRP A 245 1.54 2.48 22.79
CA TRP A 245 2.75 3.28 22.97
C TRP A 245 2.79 3.95 24.34
N ARG A 246 1.67 4.51 24.79
CA ARG A 246 1.57 5.09 26.14
C ARG A 246 1.84 4.02 27.21
N GLY A 247 1.31 2.82 27.04
CA GLY A 247 1.61 1.69 27.93
C GLY A 247 3.09 1.28 27.96
N ALA A 248 3.83 1.55 26.89
CA ALA A 248 5.27 1.35 26.78
C ALA A 248 6.11 2.57 27.23
N GLY A 249 5.46 3.62 27.76
CA GLY A 249 6.14 4.83 28.24
C GLY A 249 6.44 5.86 27.15
N ILE A 250 5.78 5.76 26.00
CA ILE A 250 5.90 6.69 24.87
C ILE A 250 4.65 7.56 24.82
N ASP A 251 4.79 8.83 25.17
CA ASP A 251 3.69 9.80 25.16
C ASP A 251 3.67 10.56 23.82
N ILE A 252 2.52 10.52 23.16
CA ILE A 252 2.29 11.27 21.92
C ILE A 252 1.56 12.59 22.25
N GLY A 253 2.18 13.71 21.89
CA GLY A 253 1.62 15.03 22.10
C GLY A 253 0.68 15.45 20.97
N ARG A 254 1.23 15.61 19.77
CA ARG A 254 0.51 16.06 18.57
C ARG A 254 0.48 14.95 17.52
N ILE A 255 -0.54 15.01 16.65
CA ILE A 255 -0.69 14.07 15.54
C ILE A 255 -0.87 14.86 14.26
N GLY A 256 -0.02 14.60 13.26
CA GLY A 256 -0.10 15.16 11.92
C GLY A 256 -0.50 14.10 10.90
N ILE A 257 -1.09 14.54 9.79
CA ILE A 257 -1.44 13.68 8.65
C ILE A 257 -1.37 14.43 7.33
N SER A 258 -0.85 13.78 6.29
CA SER A 258 -0.96 14.22 4.90
C SER A 258 -2.21 13.62 4.24
N VAL A 259 -3.08 14.46 3.71
CA VAL A 259 -4.36 14.04 3.14
C VAL A 259 -4.43 14.36 1.65
N TYR A 260 -4.70 13.36 0.84
CA TYR A 260 -4.82 13.45 -0.62
C TYR A 260 -6.25 13.18 -1.12
N GLN A 261 -7.05 12.46 -0.34
CA GLN A 261 -8.38 12.00 -0.74
C GLN A 261 -9.49 12.83 -0.06
N PRO A 262 -10.53 13.28 -0.81
CA PRO A 262 -11.62 14.09 -0.25
C PRO A 262 -12.43 13.39 0.85
N LEU A 263 -12.58 12.07 0.79
CA LEU A 263 -13.31 11.31 1.81
C LEU A 263 -12.51 11.27 3.12
N LEU A 264 -11.20 11.01 3.04
CA LEU A 264 -10.30 11.05 4.20
C LEU A 264 -10.26 12.45 4.81
N GLU A 265 -10.28 13.51 3.98
CA GLU A 265 -10.33 14.89 4.47
C GLU A 265 -11.57 15.17 5.36
N LYS A 266 -12.73 14.69 4.95
CA LYS A 266 -13.95 14.81 5.76
C LYS A 266 -13.81 14.05 7.08
N PHE A 267 -13.13 12.91 7.02
CA PHE A 267 -12.94 12.03 8.16
C PHE A 267 -12.04 12.68 9.22
N VAL A 268 -10.86 13.15 8.85
CA VAL A 268 -9.91 13.78 9.78
C VAL A 268 -10.51 15.03 10.43
N LYS A 269 -11.28 15.82 9.66
CA LYS A 269 -12.00 16.98 10.21
C LYS A 269 -13.00 16.59 11.30
N SER A 270 -13.67 15.44 11.17
CA SER A 270 -14.64 14.98 12.17
C SER A 270 -13.98 14.60 13.50
N PHE A 271 -12.69 14.26 13.51
CA PHE A 271 -11.89 14.03 14.70
C PHE A 271 -11.21 15.29 15.25
N GLY A 272 -11.52 16.47 14.70
CA GLY A 272 -10.98 17.73 15.19
C GLY A 272 -9.60 18.10 14.68
N PHE A 273 -9.15 17.46 13.57
CA PHE A 273 -7.93 17.88 12.90
C PHE A 273 -8.15 19.20 12.15
N GLU A 274 -7.20 20.10 12.25
CA GLU A 274 -7.21 21.42 11.62
C GLU A 274 -6.19 21.45 10.47
N CYS A 275 -6.56 22.06 9.32
CA CYS A 275 -5.65 22.21 8.20
C CYS A 275 -4.60 23.28 8.52
N VAL A 276 -3.32 22.94 8.43
CA VAL A 276 -2.20 23.83 8.76
C VAL A 276 -1.31 24.18 7.56
N GLY A 277 -1.42 23.42 6.45
CA GLY A 277 -0.57 23.66 5.29
C GLY A 277 -0.80 22.66 4.15
N ILE A 278 0.14 22.69 3.22
CA ILE A 278 0.19 21.79 2.05
C ILE A 278 1.63 21.29 1.93
N ASN A 279 1.82 19.99 1.76
CA ASN A 279 3.13 19.38 1.59
C ASN A 279 3.66 19.49 0.14
N PRO A 280 4.93 19.13 -0.14
CA PRO A 280 5.51 19.22 -1.49
C PRO A 280 4.74 18.41 -2.54
N ALA A 281 4.14 17.26 -2.17
CA ALA A 281 3.31 16.43 -3.04
C ALA A 281 1.85 16.93 -3.15
N LYS A 282 1.57 18.18 -2.73
CA LYS A 282 0.26 18.83 -2.80
C LYS A 282 -0.83 18.19 -1.92
N GLY A 283 -0.46 17.33 -0.99
CA GLY A 283 -1.34 16.85 0.08
C GLY A 283 -1.60 17.95 1.11
N LYS A 284 -2.83 18.04 1.61
CA LYS A 284 -3.16 18.96 2.70
C LYS A 284 -2.66 18.38 4.02
N ILE A 285 -2.01 19.20 4.84
CA ILE A 285 -1.52 18.80 6.14
C ILE A 285 -2.58 19.17 7.19
N TYR A 286 -3.00 18.18 7.93
CA TYR A 286 -3.94 18.33 9.05
C TYR A 286 -3.26 17.95 10.35
N MET A 287 -3.64 18.62 11.45
CA MET A 287 -3.07 18.36 12.76
C MET A 287 -4.11 18.44 13.87
N THR A 288 -3.88 17.64 14.89
CA THR A 288 -4.59 17.71 16.18
C THR A 288 -3.59 17.43 17.31
N ASP A 289 -3.99 17.61 18.55
CA ASP A 289 -3.27 17.09 19.71
C ASP A 289 -4.09 16.00 20.42
N THR A 290 -3.41 15.18 21.19
CA THR A 290 -4.05 14.05 21.88
C THR A 290 -5.06 14.49 22.92
N GLN A 291 -4.93 15.71 23.47
CA GLN A 291 -5.90 16.28 24.41
C GLN A 291 -7.20 16.65 23.68
N LYS A 292 -7.11 17.40 22.56
CA LYS A 292 -8.28 17.71 21.73
C LYS A 292 -8.95 16.45 21.20
N LEU A 293 -8.14 15.44 20.84
CA LEU A 293 -8.66 14.15 20.41
C LEU A 293 -9.42 13.44 21.55
N ALA A 294 -8.89 13.47 22.78
CA ALA A 294 -9.55 12.90 23.96
C ALA A 294 -10.88 13.56 24.29
N ASP A 295 -11.04 14.84 23.95
CA ASP A 295 -12.29 15.60 24.14
C ASP A 295 -13.27 15.45 22.97
N ASN A 296 -12.85 14.78 21.87
CA ASN A 296 -13.70 14.60 20.70
C ASN A 296 -14.75 13.50 20.95
N GLY A 297 -16.01 13.84 20.76
CA GLY A 297 -17.13 12.94 21.05
C GLY A 297 -17.15 11.64 20.21
N LEU A 298 -16.60 11.64 18.99
CA LEU A 298 -16.47 10.42 18.18
C LEU A 298 -15.38 9.52 18.76
N TYR A 299 -14.24 10.09 19.14
CA TYR A 299 -13.16 9.37 19.79
C TYR A 299 -13.61 8.77 21.12
N CYS A 300 -14.25 9.57 21.99
CA CYS A 300 -14.79 9.09 23.27
C CYS A 300 -15.75 7.92 23.09
N LYS A 301 -16.70 8.05 22.14
CA LYS A 301 -17.66 6.98 21.85
C LYS A 301 -16.99 5.68 21.39
N ARG A 302 -15.92 5.76 20.61
CA ARG A 302 -15.17 4.58 20.14
C ARG A 302 -14.36 3.92 21.25
N LYS A 303 -13.82 4.70 22.18
CA LYS A 303 -13.06 4.18 23.33
C LYS A 303 -13.94 3.76 24.51
N GLY A 304 -15.28 3.80 24.35
CA GLY A 304 -16.21 3.41 25.42
C GLY A 304 -16.23 4.37 26.61
N ARG A 305 -15.91 5.64 26.35
CA ARG A 305 -15.87 6.72 27.35
C ARG A 305 -17.05 7.68 27.22
#